data_f6cee98776a16b022f77025019c810ea
#
_entry.id   f6cee98776a16b022f77025019c810ea
#
_cell.length_a   1.000
_cell.length_b   1.000
_cell.length_c   1.000
_cell.angle_alpha   90.00
_cell.angle_beta   90.00
_cell.angle_gamma   90.00
#
_symmetry.space_group_name_H-M   'P 1'
#
loop_
_entity.id
_entity.type
_entity.pdbx_description
1 polymer ?
#
loop_
_entity_poly.entity_id
_entity_poly.type
_entity_poly.pdbx_seq_one_letter_code
_entity_poly.pdbx_strand_id
1 'polypeptide(L)'
;MKKIIFILYSVLLLIAFQSKAENNIMYDKANQLYHNKNYDSAAQLYQQMIYDGYCYADLYYNAGNAYYRLNKIGLAIWHYKKALQLQYNKNYSDNLSLAKKRIREPIENVQDIFFIRWWQGMYQLFTVNTWALFALTSFLLSFLLLFMKKTRPSFAASQGITISLFVLSGYCLCMMSASAYNETYHYHGIIIESKTLCTFSTKKEPIFVSEGIEVKVIDTNVTTKTSAKYNYILVQLPDGREGLIDKKSIKKI
;
A
#
# COMPACT_ATOMS: atom_id res chain seq x y z
N MET A 1 -6.08 18.81 -41.85
CA MET A 1 -6.09 18.58 -40.42
C MET A 1 -6.78 17.28 -39.99
N LYS A 2 -8.07 17.04 -40.33
CA LYS A 2 -8.80 15.80 -39.92
C LYS A 2 -8.11 14.48 -40.32
N LYS A 3 -7.55 14.40 -41.53
CA LYS A 3 -6.80 13.19 -42.00
C LYS A 3 -5.52 12.92 -41.20
N ILE A 4 -4.78 13.95 -40.81
CA ILE A 4 -3.55 13.83 -40.03
C ILE A 4 -3.90 13.35 -38.60
N ILE A 5 -4.95 13.87 -37.99
CA ILE A 5 -5.44 13.45 -36.67
C ILE A 5 -5.87 11.98 -36.71
N PHE A 6 -6.55 11.55 -37.78
CA PHE A 6 -6.96 10.15 -37.94
C PHE A 6 -5.75 9.21 -38.08
N ILE A 7 -4.73 9.60 -38.85
CA ILE A 7 -3.49 8.83 -38.99
C ILE A 7 -2.74 8.76 -37.65
N LEU A 8 -2.62 9.86 -36.91
CA LEU A 8 -1.99 9.87 -35.58
C LEU A 8 -2.75 8.97 -34.60
N TYR A 9 -4.08 8.99 -34.62
CA TYR A 9 -4.90 8.14 -33.75
C TYR A 9 -4.77 6.65 -34.12
N SER A 10 -4.72 6.31 -35.42
CA SER A 10 -4.50 4.92 -35.86
C SER A 10 -3.10 4.39 -35.53
N VAL A 11 -2.07 5.24 -35.63
CA VAL A 11 -0.70 4.89 -35.20
C VAL A 11 -0.62 4.67 -33.68
N LEU A 12 -1.27 5.54 -32.89
CA LEU A 12 -1.36 5.39 -31.45
C LEU A 12 -2.08 4.09 -31.03
N LEU A 13 -3.15 3.74 -31.72
CA LEU A 13 -3.88 2.47 -31.53
C LEU A 13 -3.03 1.26 -31.88
N LEU A 14 -2.25 1.33 -32.98
CA LEU A 14 -1.34 0.24 -33.36
C LEU A 14 -0.23 0.03 -32.33
N ILE A 15 0.37 1.10 -31.80
CA ILE A 15 1.39 1.02 -30.75
C ILE A 15 0.80 0.42 -29.47
N ALA A 16 -0.41 0.81 -29.07
CA ALA A 16 -1.09 0.25 -27.90
C ALA A 16 -1.42 -1.25 -28.08
N PHE A 17 -1.78 -1.67 -29.30
CA PHE A 17 -2.07 -3.06 -29.61
C PHE A 17 -0.80 -3.95 -29.60
N GLN A 18 0.32 -3.45 -30.09
CA GLN A 18 1.62 -4.16 -30.03
C GLN A 18 2.09 -4.35 -28.60
N SER A 19 2.01 -3.32 -27.77
CA SER A 19 2.38 -3.40 -26.35
C SER A 19 1.57 -4.48 -25.60
N LYS A 20 0.28 -4.60 -25.88
CA LYS A 20 -0.58 -5.61 -25.24
C LYS A 20 -0.26 -7.05 -25.70
N ALA A 21 0.13 -7.24 -26.96
CA ALA A 21 0.48 -8.56 -27.50
C ALA A 21 1.82 -9.08 -26.93
N GLU A 22 2.82 -8.21 -26.81
CA GLU A 22 4.14 -8.54 -26.27
C GLU A 22 4.05 -8.94 -24.79
N ASN A 23 3.14 -8.30 -24.03
CA ASN A 23 2.89 -8.62 -22.64
C ASN A 23 2.36 -10.02 -22.42
N ASN A 24 1.41 -10.47 -23.26
CA ASN A 24 0.88 -11.82 -23.14
C ASN A 24 1.97 -12.86 -23.38
N ILE A 25 2.83 -12.64 -24.37
CA ILE A 25 3.94 -13.55 -24.71
C ILE A 25 4.93 -13.67 -23.54
N MET A 26 5.31 -12.55 -22.94
CA MET A 26 6.25 -12.55 -21.83
C MET A 26 5.68 -13.20 -20.58
N TYR A 27 4.40 -12.93 -20.28
CA TYR A 27 3.68 -13.54 -19.16
C TYR A 27 3.53 -15.05 -19.36
N ASP A 28 3.13 -15.49 -20.57
CA ASP A 28 3.00 -16.91 -20.91
C ASP A 28 4.34 -17.65 -20.83
N LYS A 29 5.43 -17.02 -21.28
CA LYS A 29 6.79 -17.54 -21.13
C LYS A 29 7.17 -17.70 -19.66
N ALA A 30 6.86 -16.72 -18.83
CA ALA A 30 7.11 -16.80 -17.38
C ALA A 30 6.32 -17.94 -16.73
N ASN A 31 5.04 -18.11 -17.11
CA ASN A 31 4.21 -19.22 -16.66
C ASN A 31 4.77 -20.58 -17.12
N GLN A 32 5.22 -20.70 -18.35
CA GLN A 32 5.87 -21.93 -18.85
C GLN A 32 7.13 -22.28 -18.06
N LEU A 33 7.98 -21.30 -17.77
CA LEU A 33 9.18 -21.49 -16.94
C LEU A 33 8.80 -21.96 -15.53
N TYR A 34 7.75 -21.38 -14.95
CA TYR A 34 7.26 -21.78 -13.64
C TYR A 34 6.76 -23.26 -13.66
N HIS A 35 5.98 -23.65 -14.66
CA HIS A 35 5.51 -25.02 -14.83
C HIS A 35 6.66 -26.01 -15.03
N ASN A 36 7.71 -25.61 -15.74
CA ASN A 36 8.94 -26.37 -15.94
C ASN A 36 9.86 -26.36 -14.70
N LYS A 37 9.38 -25.84 -13.54
CA LYS A 37 10.10 -25.72 -12.27
C LYS A 37 11.35 -24.81 -12.32
N ASN A 38 11.52 -24.04 -13.39
CA ASN A 38 12.55 -23.02 -13.49
C ASN A 38 12.07 -21.72 -12.81
N TYR A 39 11.97 -21.79 -11.49
CA TYR A 39 11.34 -20.74 -10.67
C TYR A 39 12.16 -19.44 -10.66
N ASP A 40 13.49 -19.54 -10.77
CA ASP A 40 14.33 -18.34 -10.76
C ASP A 40 14.13 -17.53 -12.04
N SER A 41 14.20 -18.16 -13.22
CA SER A 41 13.92 -17.50 -14.50
C SER A 41 12.48 -16.97 -14.58
N ALA A 42 11.50 -17.73 -14.04
CA ALA A 42 10.12 -17.27 -13.98
C ALA A 42 10.00 -16.00 -13.12
N ALA A 43 10.60 -15.99 -11.92
CA ALA A 43 10.58 -14.84 -11.02
C ALA A 43 11.26 -13.61 -11.65
N GLN A 44 12.35 -13.79 -12.37
CA GLN A 44 13.03 -12.71 -13.09
C GLN A 44 12.14 -12.09 -14.17
N LEU A 45 11.46 -12.91 -14.99
CA LEU A 45 10.55 -12.40 -16.02
C LEU A 45 9.34 -11.68 -15.42
N TYR A 46 8.71 -12.22 -14.36
CA TYR A 46 7.63 -11.52 -13.66
C TYR A 46 8.12 -10.19 -13.07
N GLN A 47 9.32 -10.18 -12.47
CA GLN A 47 9.89 -8.96 -11.90
C GLN A 47 10.22 -7.93 -12.98
N GLN A 48 10.70 -8.37 -14.16
CA GLN A 48 10.93 -7.51 -15.30
C GLN A 48 9.63 -6.84 -15.75
N MET A 49 8.54 -7.62 -15.91
CA MET A 49 7.23 -7.06 -16.25
C MET A 49 6.75 -6.02 -15.23
N ILE A 50 6.93 -6.29 -13.93
CA ILE A 50 6.59 -5.32 -12.88
C ILE A 50 7.45 -4.05 -13.00
N TYR A 51 8.73 -4.19 -13.32
CA TYR A 51 9.64 -3.07 -13.54
C TYR A 51 9.24 -2.24 -14.78
N ASP A 52 8.78 -2.89 -15.84
CA ASP A 52 8.27 -2.25 -17.06
C ASP A 52 6.91 -1.57 -16.86
N GLY A 53 6.38 -1.58 -15.62
CA GLY A 53 5.19 -0.85 -15.21
C GLY A 53 3.88 -1.65 -15.27
N TYR A 54 3.94 -2.97 -15.55
CA TYR A 54 2.75 -3.80 -15.53
C TYR A 54 2.27 -4.04 -14.10
N CYS A 55 0.99 -3.75 -13.86
CA CYS A 55 0.40 -3.76 -12.53
C CYS A 55 -0.98 -4.44 -12.57
N TYR A 56 -1.01 -5.78 -12.46
CA TYR A 56 -2.24 -6.56 -12.32
C TYR A 56 -2.05 -7.72 -11.35
N ALA A 57 -3.13 -8.13 -10.71
CA ALA A 57 -3.09 -9.01 -9.55
C ALA A 57 -2.45 -10.37 -9.81
N ASP A 58 -2.78 -11.01 -10.95
CA ASP A 58 -2.22 -12.33 -11.30
C ASP A 58 -0.70 -12.30 -11.52
N LEU A 59 -0.15 -11.19 -12.05
CA LEU A 59 1.29 -11.02 -12.21
C LEU A 59 2.00 -11.06 -10.86
N TYR A 60 1.50 -10.28 -9.91
CA TYR A 60 2.05 -10.28 -8.55
C TYR A 60 1.85 -11.63 -7.87
N TYR A 61 0.69 -12.26 -8.03
CA TYR A 61 0.42 -13.57 -7.45
C TYR A 61 1.39 -14.64 -7.97
N ASN A 62 1.60 -14.72 -9.29
CA ASN A 62 2.50 -15.70 -9.89
C ASN A 62 3.97 -15.41 -9.56
N ALA A 63 4.38 -14.14 -9.49
CA ALA A 63 5.69 -13.77 -8.94
C ALA A 63 5.84 -14.25 -7.49
N GLY A 64 4.81 -14.06 -6.65
CA GLY A 64 4.77 -14.57 -5.28
C GLY A 64 4.93 -16.09 -5.21
N ASN A 65 4.25 -16.81 -6.08
CA ASN A 65 4.37 -18.29 -6.19
C ASN A 65 5.81 -18.69 -6.54
N ALA A 66 6.45 -18.02 -7.49
CA ALA A 66 7.83 -18.29 -7.88
C ALA A 66 8.80 -18.05 -6.73
N TYR A 67 8.70 -16.90 -6.03
CA TYR A 67 9.54 -16.61 -4.87
C TYR A 67 9.29 -17.57 -3.70
N TYR A 68 8.05 -18.00 -3.48
CA TYR A 68 7.73 -19.02 -2.48
C TYR A 68 8.44 -20.36 -2.76
N ARG A 69 8.47 -20.80 -4.04
CA ARG A 69 9.21 -22.00 -4.47
C ARG A 69 10.72 -21.86 -4.31
N LEU A 70 11.25 -20.64 -4.47
CA LEU A 70 12.66 -20.32 -4.23
C LEU A 70 13.02 -20.16 -2.75
N ASN A 71 12.06 -20.35 -1.84
CA ASN A 71 12.21 -20.15 -0.41
C ASN A 71 12.59 -18.70 -0.01
N LYS A 72 12.29 -17.72 -0.87
CA LYS A 72 12.42 -16.27 -0.61
C LYS A 72 11.12 -15.76 -0.01
N ILE A 73 10.88 -16.09 1.26
CA ILE A 73 9.56 -15.95 1.91
C ILE A 73 9.14 -14.48 2.04
N GLY A 74 10.04 -13.58 2.36
CA GLY A 74 9.74 -12.14 2.44
C GLY A 74 9.25 -11.56 1.12
N LEU A 75 9.91 -11.91 0.00
CA LEU A 75 9.47 -11.49 -1.33
C LEU A 75 8.12 -12.11 -1.69
N ALA A 76 7.90 -13.39 -1.41
CA ALA A 76 6.62 -14.04 -1.66
C ALA A 76 5.47 -13.34 -0.94
N ILE A 77 5.62 -13.03 0.36
CA ILE A 77 4.64 -12.31 1.16
C ILE A 77 4.37 -10.92 0.58
N TRP A 78 5.42 -10.18 0.18
CA TRP A 78 5.27 -8.87 -0.43
C TRP A 78 4.44 -8.93 -1.71
N HIS A 79 4.74 -9.87 -2.60
CA HIS A 79 4.02 -10.04 -3.86
C HIS A 79 2.55 -10.46 -3.66
N TYR A 80 2.27 -11.40 -2.75
CA TYR A 80 0.88 -11.78 -2.44
C TYR A 80 0.07 -10.62 -1.85
N LYS A 81 0.68 -9.80 -0.98
CA LYS A 81 0.02 -8.60 -0.47
C LYS A 81 -0.28 -7.59 -1.58
N LYS A 82 0.67 -7.38 -2.51
CA LYS A 82 0.43 -6.53 -3.70
C LYS A 82 -0.70 -7.05 -4.56
N ALA A 83 -0.78 -8.37 -4.80
CA ALA A 83 -1.88 -8.98 -5.54
C ALA A 83 -3.24 -8.70 -4.85
N LEU A 84 -3.31 -8.87 -3.52
CA LEU A 84 -4.53 -8.62 -2.74
C LEU A 84 -4.92 -7.13 -2.68
N GLN A 85 -3.98 -6.20 -2.76
CA GLN A 85 -4.28 -4.77 -2.86
C GLN A 85 -4.95 -4.42 -4.20
N LEU A 86 -4.56 -5.12 -5.28
CA LEU A 86 -5.11 -4.89 -6.61
C LEU A 86 -6.47 -5.57 -6.80
N GLN A 87 -6.61 -6.79 -6.29
CA GLN A 87 -7.83 -7.57 -6.39
C GLN A 87 -7.92 -8.58 -5.26
N TYR A 88 -9.06 -8.62 -4.56
CA TYR A 88 -9.30 -9.68 -3.60
C TYR A 88 -9.56 -11.00 -4.31
N ASN A 89 -8.78 -12.03 -3.93
CA ASN A 89 -8.96 -13.41 -4.37
C ASN A 89 -8.60 -14.36 -3.22
N LYS A 90 -9.44 -15.37 -3.00
CA LYS A 90 -9.22 -16.33 -1.92
C LYS A 90 -7.89 -17.08 -2.07
N ASN A 91 -7.51 -17.48 -3.28
CA ASN A 91 -6.25 -18.18 -3.53
C ASN A 91 -5.03 -17.32 -3.14
N TYR A 92 -5.10 -16.00 -3.38
CA TYR A 92 -4.02 -15.07 -2.98
C TYR A 92 -3.90 -15.00 -1.45
N SER A 93 -5.04 -14.93 -0.77
CA SER A 93 -5.11 -14.92 0.70
C SER A 93 -4.62 -16.22 1.31
N ASP A 94 -5.01 -17.37 0.75
CA ASP A 94 -4.61 -18.67 1.23
C ASP A 94 -3.07 -18.85 1.08
N ASN A 95 -2.51 -18.48 -0.09
CA ASN A 95 -1.06 -18.57 -0.32
C ASN A 95 -0.28 -17.57 0.55
N LEU A 96 -0.81 -16.37 0.77
CA LEU A 96 -0.23 -15.44 1.75
C LEU A 96 -0.18 -16.06 3.14
N SER A 97 -1.26 -16.70 3.55
CA SER A 97 -1.37 -17.38 4.85
C SER A 97 -0.35 -18.53 4.98
N LEU A 98 -0.19 -19.32 3.92
CA LEU A 98 0.82 -20.38 3.85
C LEU A 98 2.25 -19.82 3.93
N ALA A 99 2.53 -18.72 3.22
CA ALA A 99 3.83 -18.08 3.27
C ALA A 99 4.15 -17.52 4.66
N LYS A 100 3.18 -16.88 5.32
CA LYS A 100 3.34 -16.39 6.71
C LYS A 100 3.70 -17.49 7.71
N LYS A 101 3.14 -18.69 7.55
CA LYS A 101 3.48 -19.86 8.42
C LYS A 101 4.92 -20.33 8.25
N ARG A 102 5.63 -19.92 7.19
CA ARG A 102 7.03 -20.25 6.95
C ARG A 102 8.02 -19.21 7.46
N ILE A 103 7.56 -18.14 8.07
CA ILE A 103 8.44 -17.20 8.77
C ILE A 103 9.13 -17.95 9.91
N ARG A 104 10.47 -17.93 9.95
CA ARG A 104 11.26 -18.74 10.90
C ARG A 104 11.06 -18.31 12.35
N GLU A 105 11.07 -17.01 12.59
CA GLU A 105 10.95 -16.41 13.92
C GLU A 105 9.86 -15.33 13.85
N PRO A 106 8.59 -15.72 13.94
CA PRO A 106 7.50 -14.76 13.93
C PRO A 106 7.56 -13.89 15.20
N ILE A 107 7.44 -12.58 15.02
CA ILE A 107 7.28 -11.66 16.14
C ILE A 107 5.78 -11.53 16.41
N GLU A 108 5.38 -11.82 17.66
CA GLU A 108 3.97 -11.68 18.05
C GLU A 108 3.53 -10.23 18.01
N ASN A 109 2.34 -9.99 17.45
CA ASN A 109 1.75 -8.67 17.46
C ASN A 109 1.28 -8.31 18.87
N VAL A 110 1.77 -7.21 19.40
CA VAL A 110 1.13 -6.57 20.54
C VAL A 110 -0.21 -6.03 20.05
N GLN A 111 -1.29 -6.49 20.68
CA GLN A 111 -2.62 -6.01 20.33
C GLN A 111 -2.74 -4.52 20.68
N ASP A 112 -3.01 -3.71 19.67
CA ASP A 112 -3.38 -2.31 19.90
C ASP A 112 -4.55 -2.22 20.87
N ILE A 113 -4.54 -1.19 21.71
CA ILE A 113 -5.64 -0.88 22.60
C ILE A 113 -6.92 -0.73 21.76
N PHE A 114 -8.03 -1.30 22.20
CA PHE A 114 -9.32 -1.29 21.50
C PHE A 114 -9.64 0.09 20.89
N PHE A 115 -9.41 1.18 21.64
CA PHE A 115 -9.72 2.53 21.20
C PHE A 115 -8.86 2.97 20.01
N ILE A 116 -7.58 2.57 19.95
CA ILE A 116 -6.68 2.87 18.81
C ILE A 116 -7.17 2.14 17.56
N ARG A 117 -7.51 0.86 17.68
CA ARG A 117 -8.06 0.08 16.55
C ARG A 117 -9.38 0.65 16.06
N TRP A 118 -10.26 1.06 16.96
CA TRP A 118 -11.52 1.69 16.61
C TRP A 118 -11.30 3.00 15.84
N TRP A 119 -10.41 3.86 16.35
CA TRP A 119 -10.04 5.12 15.68
C TRP A 119 -9.42 4.88 14.29
N GLN A 120 -8.48 3.93 14.17
CA GLN A 120 -7.89 3.54 12.89
C GLN A 120 -8.96 3.04 11.92
N GLY A 121 -9.86 2.19 12.37
CA GLY A 121 -10.99 1.70 11.58
C GLY A 121 -11.87 2.83 11.04
N MET A 122 -12.10 3.88 11.82
CA MET A 122 -12.93 5.02 11.41
C MET A 122 -12.35 5.80 10.24
N TYR A 123 -11.09 6.24 10.30
CA TYR A 123 -10.51 7.03 9.20
C TYR A 123 -10.13 6.18 7.98
N GLN A 124 -9.96 4.86 8.15
CA GLN A 124 -9.67 3.93 7.05
C GLN A 124 -10.93 3.47 6.29
N LEU A 125 -12.15 3.81 6.75
CA LEU A 125 -13.39 3.46 6.05
C LEU A 125 -13.44 4.01 4.62
N PHE A 126 -12.83 5.16 4.40
CA PHE A 126 -12.81 5.82 3.10
C PHE A 126 -11.42 6.36 2.78
N THR A 127 -11.15 6.52 1.48
CA THR A 127 -9.90 7.15 1.02
C THR A 127 -9.86 8.64 1.38
N VAL A 128 -8.66 9.23 1.40
CA VAL A 128 -8.45 10.68 1.63
C VAL A 128 -9.35 11.53 0.71
N ASN A 129 -9.41 11.15 -0.58
CA ASN A 129 -10.23 11.88 -1.58
C ASN A 129 -11.73 11.78 -1.28
N THR A 130 -12.21 10.63 -0.80
CA THR A 130 -13.63 10.45 -0.45
C THR A 130 -13.99 11.28 0.78
N TRP A 131 -13.13 11.32 1.81
CA TRP A 131 -13.31 12.19 2.97
C TRP A 131 -13.32 13.67 2.58
N ALA A 132 -12.42 14.09 1.67
CA ALA A 132 -12.39 15.46 1.13
C ALA A 132 -13.70 15.81 0.41
N LEU A 133 -14.23 14.88 -0.40
CA LEU A 133 -15.50 15.07 -1.09
C LEU A 133 -16.67 15.23 -0.11
N PHE A 134 -16.75 14.41 0.94
CA PHE A 134 -17.78 14.53 1.97
C PHE A 134 -17.68 15.84 2.76
N ALA A 135 -16.45 16.28 3.07
CA ALA A 135 -16.22 17.56 3.73
C ALA A 135 -16.69 18.73 2.85
N LEU A 136 -16.31 18.73 1.57
CA LEU A 136 -16.69 19.79 0.62
C LEU A 136 -18.21 19.82 0.38
N THR A 137 -18.83 18.68 0.13
CA THR A 137 -20.28 18.62 -0.16
C THR A 137 -21.12 19.04 1.06
N SER A 138 -20.78 18.59 2.26
CA SER A 138 -21.48 19.00 3.49
C SER A 138 -21.28 20.48 3.80
N PHE A 139 -20.09 21.04 3.54
CA PHE A 139 -19.79 22.46 3.67
C PHE A 139 -20.63 23.30 2.69
N LEU A 140 -20.61 22.95 1.40
CA LEU A 140 -21.37 23.67 0.36
C LEU A 140 -22.88 23.62 0.61
N LEU A 141 -23.37 22.46 1.06
CA LEU A 141 -24.80 22.30 1.40
C LEU A 141 -25.19 23.18 2.60
N SER A 142 -24.36 23.24 3.63
CA SER A 142 -24.63 24.12 4.78
C SER A 142 -24.63 25.59 4.38
N PHE A 143 -23.71 26.01 3.52
CA PHE A 143 -23.65 27.36 3.01
C PHE A 143 -24.86 27.71 2.11
N LEU A 144 -25.29 26.77 1.26
CA LEU A 144 -26.49 26.91 0.43
C LEU A 144 -27.75 27.11 1.30
N LEU A 145 -27.91 26.35 2.38
CA LEU A 145 -29.04 26.48 3.29
C LEU A 145 -29.04 27.85 4.00
N LEU A 146 -27.87 28.35 4.40
CA LEU A 146 -27.75 29.69 4.97
C LEU A 146 -28.12 30.78 3.95
N PHE A 147 -27.67 30.64 2.71
CA PHE A 147 -28.00 31.57 1.62
C PHE A 147 -29.50 31.56 1.30
N MET A 148 -30.11 30.36 1.22
CA MET A 148 -31.56 30.24 0.98
C MET A 148 -32.39 30.85 2.12
N LYS A 149 -31.97 30.69 3.37
CA LYS A 149 -32.61 31.29 4.54
C LYS A 149 -32.54 32.84 4.46
N LYS A 150 -31.44 33.41 3.99
CA LYS A 150 -31.26 34.83 3.84
C LYS A 150 -32.13 35.44 2.72
N THR A 151 -32.25 34.70 1.61
CA THR A 151 -32.98 35.20 0.37
C THR A 151 -34.47 34.89 0.40
N ARG A 152 -34.88 33.83 1.10
CA ARG A 152 -36.28 33.39 1.21
C ARG A 152 -36.61 33.11 2.70
N PRO A 153 -37.07 34.13 3.44
CA PRO A 153 -37.35 33.96 4.90
C PRO A 153 -38.43 32.93 5.21
N SER A 154 -39.33 32.63 4.23
CA SER A 154 -40.31 31.54 4.35
C SER A 154 -39.68 30.13 4.30
N PHE A 155 -38.42 30.00 3.92
CA PHE A 155 -37.70 28.73 3.91
C PHE A 155 -37.20 28.42 5.32
N ALA A 156 -37.99 27.62 6.04
CA ALA A 156 -37.71 27.23 7.43
C ALA A 156 -36.71 26.06 7.51
N ALA A 157 -35.52 26.20 6.94
CA ALA A 157 -34.44 25.25 7.28
C ALA A 157 -34.11 25.40 8.76
N SER A 158 -34.24 24.30 9.52
CA SER A 158 -33.90 24.29 10.94
C SER A 158 -32.44 24.71 11.12
N GLN A 159 -32.18 25.63 12.05
CA GLN A 159 -30.79 26.01 12.41
C GLN A 159 -29.98 24.78 12.81
N GLY A 160 -30.62 23.79 13.45
CA GLY A 160 -29.98 22.53 13.83
C GLY A 160 -29.42 21.76 12.64
N ILE A 161 -30.13 21.68 11.51
CA ILE A 161 -29.65 21.00 10.29
C ILE A 161 -28.39 21.70 9.74
N THR A 162 -28.40 23.03 9.68
CA THR A 162 -27.26 23.79 9.18
C THR A 162 -26.01 23.62 10.06
N ILE A 163 -26.21 23.69 11.38
CA ILE A 163 -25.13 23.46 12.37
C ILE A 163 -24.60 22.01 12.24
N SER A 164 -25.49 21.03 12.14
CA SER A 164 -25.10 19.61 12.01
C SER A 164 -24.26 19.37 10.75
N LEU A 165 -24.58 20.02 9.63
CA LEU A 165 -23.79 19.92 8.40
C LEU A 165 -22.40 20.55 8.54
N PHE A 166 -22.27 21.68 9.27
CA PHE A 166 -20.96 22.26 9.55
C PHE A 166 -20.11 21.36 10.46
N VAL A 167 -20.73 20.78 11.50
CA VAL A 167 -20.07 19.81 12.38
C VAL A 167 -19.63 18.57 11.61
N LEU A 168 -20.49 18.07 10.71
CA LEU A 168 -20.15 16.94 9.83
C LEU A 168 -18.97 17.26 8.90
N SER A 169 -18.97 18.48 8.33
CA SER A 169 -17.84 18.93 7.50
C SER A 169 -16.52 18.96 8.30
N GLY A 170 -16.54 19.51 9.50
CA GLY A 170 -15.38 19.51 10.40
C GLY A 170 -14.91 18.09 10.77
N TYR A 171 -15.84 17.19 11.06
CA TYR A 171 -15.54 15.78 11.29
C TYR A 171 -14.87 15.12 10.07
N CYS A 172 -15.42 15.31 8.87
CA CYS A 172 -14.84 14.76 7.64
C CYS A 172 -13.43 15.33 7.36
N LEU A 173 -13.17 16.61 7.64
CA LEU A 173 -11.83 17.20 7.55
C LEU A 173 -10.86 16.57 8.56
N CYS A 174 -11.29 16.29 9.77
CA CYS A 174 -10.48 15.59 10.77
C CYS A 174 -10.12 14.18 10.29
N MET A 175 -11.08 13.42 9.76
CA MET A 175 -10.86 12.07 9.23
C MET A 175 -9.95 12.10 7.99
N MET A 176 -10.13 13.08 7.09
CA MET A 176 -9.24 13.31 5.95
C MET A 176 -7.81 13.54 6.41
N SER A 177 -7.61 14.41 7.39
CA SER A 177 -6.27 14.74 7.91
C SER A 177 -5.62 13.51 8.57
N ALA A 178 -6.37 12.73 9.34
CA ALA A 178 -5.89 11.50 9.97
C ALA A 178 -5.51 10.44 8.93
N SER A 179 -6.33 10.25 7.88
CA SER A 179 -6.07 9.34 6.77
C SER A 179 -4.84 9.77 5.98
N ALA A 180 -4.74 11.04 5.60
CA ALA A 180 -3.59 11.61 4.88
C ALA A 180 -2.29 11.51 5.68
N TYR A 181 -2.33 11.78 6.99
CA TYR A 181 -1.19 11.62 7.87
C TYR A 181 -0.71 10.16 7.90
N ASN A 182 -1.65 9.22 8.02
CA ASN A 182 -1.30 7.80 8.04
C ASN A 182 -0.69 7.32 6.70
N GLU A 183 -1.24 7.74 5.56
CA GLU A 183 -0.70 7.39 4.23
C GLU A 183 0.70 7.97 3.99
N THR A 184 0.96 9.18 4.49
CA THR A 184 2.20 9.91 4.22
C THR A 184 3.33 9.47 5.15
N TYR A 185 3.05 9.34 6.44
CA TYR A 185 4.07 9.15 7.47
C TYR A 185 4.17 7.72 8.00
N HIS A 186 3.13 6.89 7.80
CA HIS A 186 3.08 5.54 8.35
C HIS A 186 2.72 4.54 7.26
N TYR A 187 3.71 4.13 6.50
CA TYR A 187 3.50 3.02 5.57
C TYR A 187 4.06 1.71 6.15
N HIS A 188 3.48 0.62 5.70
CA HIS A 188 3.94 -0.71 6.05
C HIS A 188 4.95 -1.21 5.03
N GLY A 189 5.91 -1.97 5.51
CA GLY A 189 6.88 -2.64 4.65
C GLY A 189 7.08 -4.09 5.09
N ILE A 190 7.53 -4.92 4.16
CA ILE A 190 7.92 -6.31 4.42
C ILE A 190 9.44 -6.40 4.40
N ILE A 191 10.02 -7.03 5.43
CA ILE A 191 11.43 -7.40 5.45
C ILE A 191 11.65 -8.50 4.41
N ILE A 192 12.57 -8.25 3.47
CA ILE A 192 12.83 -9.15 2.33
C ILE A 192 14.16 -9.90 2.45
N GLU A 193 15.04 -9.49 3.35
CA GLU A 193 16.32 -10.15 3.59
C GLU A 193 16.22 -11.12 4.76
N SER A 194 16.85 -12.29 4.63
CA SER A 194 16.72 -13.41 5.57
C SER A 194 17.30 -13.18 6.97
N LYS A 195 18.16 -12.19 7.14
CA LYS A 195 18.76 -11.80 8.43
C LYS A 195 18.98 -10.30 8.46
N THR A 196 17.92 -9.56 8.75
CA THR A 196 18.01 -8.11 8.85
C THR A 196 18.35 -7.70 10.26
N LEU A 197 19.44 -6.95 10.44
CA LEU A 197 19.84 -6.44 11.74
C LEU A 197 18.97 -5.24 12.12
N CYS A 198 18.30 -5.32 13.25
CA CYS A 198 17.55 -4.22 13.83
C CYS A 198 18.29 -3.69 15.06
N THR A 199 18.75 -2.43 14.98
CA THR A 199 19.45 -1.74 16.08
C THR A 199 18.49 -0.83 16.82
N PHE A 200 18.45 -0.94 18.14
CA PHE A 200 17.58 -0.14 18.99
C PHE A 200 18.24 1.15 19.44
N SER A 201 17.47 2.24 19.54
CA SER A 201 17.93 3.53 20.08
C SER A 201 18.23 3.48 21.60
N THR A 202 17.60 2.54 22.30
CA THR A 202 17.84 2.27 23.72
C THR A 202 18.97 1.22 23.84
N LYS A 203 19.70 1.19 24.98
CA LYS A 203 20.84 0.26 25.28
C LYS A 203 20.51 -1.24 25.16
N LYS A 204 19.54 -1.64 24.35
CA LYS A 204 19.21 -3.03 24.06
C LYS A 204 20.13 -3.56 22.98
N GLU A 205 20.49 -4.82 23.10
CA GLU A 205 21.27 -5.50 22.07
C GLU A 205 20.53 -5.54 20.73
N PRO A 206 21.24 -5.41 19.60
CA PRO A 206 20.64 -5.55 18.29
C PRO A 206 20.11 -6.98 18.10
N ILE A 207 18.98 -7.11 17.41
CA ILE A 207 18.39 -8.42 17.09
C ILE A 207 18.38 -8.63 15.58
N PHE A 208 18.41 -9.90 15.17
CA PHE A 208 18.11 -10.28 13.80
C PHE A 208 16.60 -10.45 13.63
N VAL A 209 16.06 -9.84 12.61
CA VAL A 209 14.64 -9.94 12.24
C VAL A 209 14.52 -10.79 10.98
N SER A 210 13.64 -11.76 11.00
CA SER A 210 13.43 -12.68 9.88
C SER A 210 12.71 -12.01 8.71
N GLU A 211 12.99 -12.49 7.50
CA GLU A 211 12.22 -12.07 6.31
C GLU A 211 10.72 -12.41 6.43
N GLY A 212 9.90 -11.63 5.80
CA GLY A 212 8.44 -11.80 5.80
C GLY A 212 7.73 -11.07 6.94
N ILE A 213 8.47 -10.56 7.93
CA ILE A 213 7.89 -9.76 9.00
C ILE A 213 7.44 -8.41 8.44
N GLU A 214 6.21 -8.04 8.75
CA GLU A 214 5.65 -6.75 8.45
C GLU A 214 6.03 -5.75 9.53
N VAL A 215 6.55 -4.60 9.10
CA VAL A 215 6.95 -3.51 9.99
C VAL A 215 6.27 -2.22 9.58
N LYS A 216 6.00 -1.37 10.57
CA LYS A 216 5.50 -0.02 10.33
C LYS A 216 6.71 0.92 10.22
N VAL A 217 6.83 1.62 9.10
CA VAL A 217 7.90 2.63 8.92
C VAL A 217 7.46 3.93 9.58
N ILE A 218 8.28 4.43 10.51
CA ILE A 218 8.01 5.66 11.27
C ILE A 218 8.73 6.84 10.63
N ASP A 219 10.01 6.67 10.27
CA ASP A 219 10.82 7.73 9.66
C ASP A 219 11.77 7.17 8.61
N THR A 220 11.82 7.84 7.46
CA THR A 220 12.68 7.48 6.33
C THR A 220 13.97 8.28 6.24
N ASN A 221 14.12 9.34 7.05
CA ASN A 221 15.19 10.31 6.97
C ASN A 221 16.09 10.33 8.22
N VAL A 222 16.32 9.17 8.82
CA VAL A 222 17.16 9.07 10.02
C VAL A 222 18.62 9.32 9.66
N THR A 223 19.13 10.51 9.97
CA THR A 223 20.56 10.82 9.91
C THR A 223 21.24 10.30 11.17
N THR A 224 21.88 9.14 11.06
CA THR A 224 22.75 8.66 12.13
C THR A 224 24.10 9.38 12.07
N LYS A 225 24.53 9.94 13.20
CA LYS A 225 25.81 10.67 13.33
C LYS A 225 27.05 9.85 13.00
N THR A 226 26.91 8.55 12.76
CA THR A 226 28.03 7.60 12.72
C THR A 226 28.47 7.14 11.32
N SER A 227 27.72 7.36 10.26
CA SER A 227 28.19 7.01 8.89
C SER A 227 27.31 7.58 7.79
N ALA A 228 27.90 8.37 6.92
CA ALA A 228 27.30 8.85 5.68
C ALA A 228 27.02 7.73 4.63
N LYS A 229 27.23 6.45 4.97
CA LYS A 229 27.20 5.31 4.04
C LYS A 229 25.97 4.38 4.19
N TYR A 230 25.19 4.53 5.26
CA TYR A 230 24.04 3.62 5.49
C TYR A 230 22.73 4.38 5.49
N ASN A 231 21.82 3.92 4.65
CA ASN A 231 20.49 4.48 4.49
C ASN A 231 19.52 3.76 5.44
N TYR A 232 19.57 4.10 6.74
CA TYR A 232 18.70 3.51 7.75
C TYR A 232 17.35 4.19 7.78
N ILE A 233 16.32 3.40 8.09
CA ILE A 233 14.97 3.87 8.37
C ILE A 233 14.57 3.42 9.77
N LEU A 234 13.79 4.25 10.45
CA LEU A 234 13.20 3.92 11.74
C LEU A 234 11.91 3.12 11.51
N VAL A 235 11.85 1.94 12.09
CA VAL A 235 10.68 1.07 11.98
C VAL A 235 10.19 0.65 13.36
N GLN A 236 8.90 0.38 13.44
CA GLN A 236 8.28 -0.29 14.58
C GLN A 236 7.99 -1.75 14.22
N LEU A 237 8.52 -2.65 15.02
CA LEU A 237 8.28 -4.08 14.94
C LEU A 237 6.86 -4.42 15.42
N PRO A 238 6.32 -5.61 15.09
CA PRO A 238 4.99 -6.03 15.53
C PRO A 238 4.79 -6.03 17.05
N ASP A 239 5.86 -6.24 17.82
CA ASP A 239 5.85 -6.20 19.29
C ASP A 239 5.94 -4.79 19.89
N GLY A 240 5.88 -3.75 19.07
CA GLY A 240 5.93 -2.35 19.47
C GLY A 240 7.35 -1.79 19.67
N ARG A 241 8.40 -2.59 19.58
CA ARG A 241 9.79 -2.09 19.67
C ARG A 241 10.14 -1.27 18.43
N GLU A 242 10.85 -0.16 18.65
CA GLU A 242 11.33 0.70 17.56
C GLU A 242 12.81 0.53 17.36
N GLY A 243 13.25 0.39 16.12
CA GLY A 243 14.65 0.20 15.78
C GLY A 243 14.99 0.61 14.35
N LEU A 244 16.28 0.72 14.09
CA LEU A 244 16.84 1.10 12.80
C LEU A 244 17.13 -0.14 11.96
N ILE A 245 16.68 -0.13 10.72
CA ILE A 245 16.90 -1.19 9.72
C ILE A 245 17.41 -0.57 8.43
N ASP A 246 18.25 -1.28 7.67
CA ASP A 246 18.70 -0.85 6.36
C ASP A 246 17.47 -0.76 5.40
N LYS A 247 17.33 0.38 4.73
CA LYS A 247 16.24 0.63 3.78
C LYS A 247 16.17 -0.40 2.65
N LYS A 248 17.32 -0.99 2.27
CA LYS A 248 17.38 -2.01 1.22
C LYS A 248 16.70 -3.31 1.63
N SER A 249 16.67 -3.61 2.93
CA SER A 249 16.09 -4.83 3.48
C SER A 249 14.56 -4.81 3.54
N ILE A 250 13.91 -3.70 3.16
CA ILE A 250 12.46 -3.52 3.24
C ILE A 250 11.88 -3.14 1.88
N LYS A 251 10.74 -3.75 1.55
CA LYS A 251 9.88 -3.32 0.43
C LYS A 251 8.58 -2.73 0.96
N LYS A 252 8.25 -1.52 0.51
CA LYS A 252 6.97 -0.85 0.81
C LYS A 252 5.80 -1.64 0.22
N ILE A 253 4.75 -1.82 1.03
CA ILE A 253 3.49 -2.42 0.60
C ILE A 253 2.59 -1.35 0.01
#